data_fe25c7ad52b8bb2e145ff236ca0f5739
#
_entry.id   fe25c7ad52b8bb2e145ff236ca0f5739
#
_cell.length_a   1.000
_cell.length_b   1.000
_cell.length_c   1.000
_cell.angle_alpha   90.00
_cell.angle_beta   90.00
_cell.angle_gamma   90.00
#
_symmetry.space_group_name_H-M   'P 1'
#
loop_
_entity.id
_entity.type
_entity.pdbx_description
1 polymer ?
#
loop_
_entity_poly.entity_id
_entity_poly.type
_entity_poly.pdbx_seq_one_letter_code
_entity_poly.pdbx_strand_id
1 'polypeptide(L)'
;MRIYSPDATILQALRGSGIDVIVDETNLDALISNAAAWVQANIQPYKDDVNFRYITVGNEVEGSDTQKILPAMQSLAGALSAAGFGDIKVSTAVKMSVLATSSPPSSGAFAEPSVMGPVVRFLAGSGAPLLANVYPYFAYRDAGGSIDLGFSLFEQSSTTVNDNGRVYTNLFDAMVDAVYSAMEREGESGVPIVVSESGWPSDGGGLGASVDNARTYNQNLINHVSNGTPKMPGPLETYIFAMFNENGKPGDETEKHFGLFNGQDKSPVYPISFS
;
A
#
# COMPACT_ATOMS: atom_id res chain seq x y z
N MET A 1 -10.97 4.59 -0.50
CA MET A 1 -10.82 4.00 0.85
C MET A 1 -10.32 2.57 0.73
N ARG A 2 -9.52 2.07 1.69
CA ARG A 2 -9.14 0.64 1.76
C ARG A 2 -9.77 -0.02 2.98
N ILE A 3 -10.31 -1.23 2.81
CA ILE A 3 -10.83 -2.11 3.88
C ILE A 3 -10.14 -3.47 3.76
N TYR A 4 -9.80 -4.06 4.92
CA TYR A 4 -8.92 -5.24 5.00
C TYR A 4 -9.68 -6.58 4.96
N SER A 5 -10.98 -6.51 4.77
CA SER A 5 -11.84 -7.66 4.52
C SER A 5 -13.17 -7.18 3.91
N PRO A 6 -13.92 -8.04 3.22
CA PRO A 6 -15.22 -7.70 2.66
C PRO A 6 -16.30 -7.67 3.75
N ASP A 7 -16.21 -6.73 4.69
CA ASP A 7 -17.19 -6.56 5.75
C ASP A 7 -18.53 -6.05 5.19
N ALA A 8 -19.59 -6.84 5.39
CA ALA A 8 -20.91 -6.54 4.87
C ALA A 8 -21.50 -5.23 5.44
N THR A 9 -21.19 -4.87 6.69
CA THR A 9 -21.67 -3.64 7.32
C THR A 9 -21.02 -2.42 6.68
N ILE A 10 -19.71 -2.48 6.44
CA ILE A 10 -18.96 -1.42 5.78
C ILE A 10 -19.42 -1.27 4.32
N LEU A 11 -19.51 -2.38 3.57
CA LEU A 11 -19.95 -2.36 2.18
C LEU A 11 -21.38 -1.84 2.05
N GLN A 12 -22.28 -2.19 2.99
CA GLN A 12 -23.63 -1.65 3.02
C GLN A 12 -23.65 -0.13 3.27
N ALA A 13 -22.77 0.36 4.14
CA ALA A 13 -22.66 1.81 4.43
C ALA A 13 -22.06 2.60 3.26
N LEU A 14 -21.28 1.96 2.39
CA LEU A 14 -20.64 2.56 1.23
C LEU A 14 -21.56 2.64 -0.01
N ARG A 15 -22.73 2.02 -0.01
CA ARG A 15 -23.68 2.09 -1.12
C ARG A 15 -24.05 3.54 -1.44
N GLY A 16 -23.92 3.91 -2.69
CA GLY A 16 -24.28 5.25 -3.19
C GLY A 16 -23.40 6.39 -2.66
N SER A 17 -22.32 6.09 -1.92
CA SER A 17 -21.41 7.10 -1.37
C SER A 17 -20.51 7.75 -2.43
N GLY A 18 -20.32 7.10 -3.57
CA GLY A 18 -19.35 7.51 -4.60
C GLY A 18 -17.89 7.31 -4.19
N ILE A 19 -17.63 6.66 -3.05
CA ILE A 19 -16.26 6.40 -2.56
C ILE A 19 -15.71 5.16 -3.28
N ASP A 20 -14.53 5.31 -3.91
CA ASP A 20 -13.79 4.19 -4.46
C ASP A 20 -13.21 3.32 -3.34
N VAL A 21 -13.35 1.99 -3.47
CA VAL A 21 -12.98 1.05 -2.41
C VAL A 21 -11.92 0.06 -2.91
N ILE A 22 -10.88 -0.13 -2.12
CA ILE A 22 -9.99 -1.29 -2.18
C ILE A 22 -10.52 -2.29 -1.14
N VAL A 23 -10.74 -3.52 -1.55
CA VAL A 23 -11.16 -4.61 -0.66
C VAL A 23 -10.10 -5.68 -0.63
N ASP A 24 -9.62 -6.05 0.56
CA ASP A 24 -8.64 -7.11 0.71
C ASP A 24 -9.31 -8.47 0.95
N GLU A 25 -8.72 -9.52 0.39
CA GLU A 25 -8.98 -10.91 0.75
C GLU A 25 -7.65 -11.60 1.10
N THR A 26 -7.54 -12.05 2.33
CA THR A 26 -6.31 -12.65 2.86
C THR A 26 -6.33 -14.19 2.85
N ASN A 27 -7.50 -14.80 2.65
CA ASN A 27 -7.60 -16.26 2.55
C ASN A 27 -7.35 -16.73 1.11
N LEU A 28 -6.07 -16.86 0.75
CA LEU A 28 -5.64 -17.24 -0.58
C LEU A 28 -6.16 -18.64 -0.99
N ASP A 29 -6.20 -19.58 -0.04
CA ASP A 29 -6.66 -20.95 -0.31
C ASP A 29 -8.17 -20.96 -0.66
N ALA A 30 -8.96 -20.10 -0.03
CA ALA A 30 -10.37 -19.95 -0.39
C ALA A 30 -10.56 -19.42 -1.82
N LEU A 31 -9.75 -18.43 -2.23
CA LEU A 31 -9.78 -17.90 -3.60
C LEU A 31 -9.32 -18.95 -4.63
N ILE A 32 -8.27 -19.70 -4.33
CA ILE A 32 -7.77 -20.77 -5.22
C ILE A 32 -8.84 -21.84 -5.40
N SER A 33 -9.52 -22.23 -4.32
CA SER A 33 -10.50 -23.33 -4.36
C SER A 33 -11.85 -22.91 -4.92
N ASN A 34 -12.35 -21.69 -4.63
CA ASN A 34 -13.68 -21.26 -5.06
C ASN A 34 -13.86 -19.74 -5.10
N ALA A 35 -13.13 -19.06 -5.96
CA ALA A 35 -13.25 -17.61 -6.16
C ALA A 35 -14.66 -17.20 -6.62
N ALA A 36 -15.37 -18.07 -7.35
CA ALA A 36 -16.73 -17.76 -7.82
C ALA A 36 -17.71 -17.55 -6.65
N ALA A 37 -17.66 -18.40 -5.63
CA ALA A 37 -18.48 -18.24 -4.43
C ALA A 37 -18.11 -16.97 -3.67
N TRP A 38 -16.82 -16.62 -3.61
CA TRP A 38 -16.36 -15.38 -2.98
C TRP A 38 -16.93 -14.14 -3.71
N VAL A 39 -16.84 -14.10 -5.04
CA VAL A 39 -17.40 -13.01 -5.86
C VAL A 39 -18.90 -12.89 -5.68
N GLN A 40 -19.62 -14.03 -5.68
CA GLN A 40 -21.07 -14.06 -5.45
C GLN A 40 -21.46 -13.51 -4.08
N ALA A 41 -20.67 -13.79 -3.05
CA ALA A 41 -20.99 -13.36 -1.68
C ALA A 41 -20.60 -11.90 -1.41
N ASN A 42 -19.46 -11.42 -1.95
CA ASN A 42 -18.83 -10.19 -1.50
C ASN A 42 -18.86 -9.05 -2.53
N ILE A 43 -19.02 -9.34 -3.81
CA ILE A 43 -19.01 -8.32 -4.87
C ILE A 43 -20.40 -8.17 -5.49
N GLN A 44 -21.01 -9.27 -5.90
CA GLN A 44 -22.29 -9.26 -6.63
C GLN A 44 -23.41 -8.50 -5.91
N PRO A 45 -23.59 -8.58 -4.57
CA PRO A 45 -24.64 -7.86 -3.87
C PRO A 45 -24.50 -6.35 -3.85
N TYR A 46 -23.29 -5.84 -4.12
CA TYR A 46 -22.92 -4.41 -3.95
C TYR A 46 -22.50 -3.72 -5.24
N LYS A 47 -22.30 -4.44 -6.34
CA LYS A 47 -21.66 -3.97 -7.57
C LYS A 47 -22.32 -2.74 -8.21
N ASP A 48 -23.62 -2.55 -8.02
CA ASP A 48 -24.36 -1.46 -8.63
C ASP A 48 -24.28 -0.15 -7.83
N ASP A 49 -23.87 -0.25 -6.56
CA ASP A 49 -23.91 0.87 -5.60
C ASP A 49 -22.56 1.17 -4.93
N VAL A 50 -21.59 0.25 -4.99
CA VAL A 50 -20.24 0.41 -4.42
C VAL A 50 -19.21 0.43 -5.53
N ASN A 51 -18.35 1.44 -5.53
CA ASN A 51 -17.28 1.57 -6.52
C ASN A 51 -16.08 0.71 -6.10
N PHE A 52 -16.05 -0.55 -6.52
CA PHE A 52 -14.87 -1.40 -6.33
C PHE A 52 -13.76 -0.99 -7.29
N ARG A 53 -12.68 -0.42 -6.76
CA ARG A 53 -11.54 0.01 -7.55
C ARG A 53 -10.52 -1.10 -7.74
N TYR A 54 -10.10 -1.72 -6.63
CA TYR A 54 -9.19 -2.86 -6.61
C TYR A 54 -9.67 -3.93 -5.64
N ILE A 55 -9.38 -5.20 -5.95
CA ILE A 55 -9.43 -6.28 -4.96
C ILE A 55 -7.99 -6.74 -4.74
N THR A 56 -7.56 -6.71 -3.48
CA THR A 56 -6.22 -7.08 -3.08
C THR A 56 -6.21 -8.53 -2.62
N VAL A 57 -5.45 -9.36 -3.30
CA VAL A 57 -5.27 -10.79 -2.98
C VAL A 57 -4.02 -10.93 -2.13
N GLY A 58 -4.23 -11.07 -0.83
CA GLY A 58 -3.18 -11.05 0.19
C GLY A 58 -2.67 -9.64 0.49
N ASN A 59 -2.30 -9.42 1.73
CA ASN A 59 -1.64 -8.22 2.22
C ASN A 59 -0.36 -8.64 2.95
N GLU A 60 0.80 -8.20 2.45
CA GLU A 60 2.11 -8.49 3.03
C GLU A 60 2.40 -9.98 3.25
N VAL A 61 1.98 -10.80 2.29
CA VAL A 61 2.15 -12.25 2.36
C VAL A 61 3.63 -12.61 2.38
N GLU A 62 4.02 -13.50 3.28
CA GLU A 62 5.40 -13.95 3.46
C GLU A 62 5.52 -15.47 3.54
N GLY A 63 6.74 -15.97 3.47
CA GLY A 63 7.05 -17.40 3.58
C GLY A 63 6.47 -18.23 2.45
N SER A 64 6.04 -19.44 2.74
CA SER A 64 5.52 -20.38 1.74
C SER A 64 4.25 -19.93 1.04
N ASP A 65 3.47 -19.04 1.66
CA ASP A 65 2.20 -18.60 1.11
C ASP A 65 2.38 -17.62 -0.06
N THR A 66 3.58 -17.04 -0.24
CA THR A 66 3.90 -16.21 -1.42
C THR A 66 3.61 -16.93 -2.73
N GLN A 67 3.82 -18.26 -2.78
CA GLN A 67 3.53 -19.09 -3.96
C GLN A 67 2.04 -19.17 -4.30
N LYS A 68 1.14 -18.83 -3.37
CA LYS A 68 -0.31 -18.84 -3.57
C LYS A 68 -0.85 -17.56 -4.17
N ILE A 69 -0.08 -16.46 -4.13
CA ILE A 69 -0.54 -15.14 -4.58
C ILE A 69 -1.02 -15.19 -6.01
N LEU A 70 -0.17 -15.59 -6.95
CA LEU A 70 -0.53 -15.60 -8.38
C LEU A 70 -1.69 -16.54 -8.70
N PRO A 71 -1.72 -17.80 -8.23
CA PRO A 71 -2.88 -18.68 -8.44
C PRO A 71 -4.20 -18.08 -7.92
N ALA A 72 -4.18 -17.46 -6.74
CA ALA A 72 -5.36 -16.82 -6.17
C ALA A 72 -5.80 -15.59 -7.00
N MET A 73 -4.86 -14.75 -7.45
CA MET A 73 -5.15 -13.61 -8.33
C MET A 73 -5.77 -14.06 -9.64
N GLN A 74 -5.23 -15.09 -10.29
CA GLN A 74 -5.76 -15.64 -11.54
C GLN A 74 -7.17 -16.23 -11.36
N SER A 75 -7.38 -16.98 -10.28
CA SER A 75 -8.68 -17.55 -9.95
C SER A 75 -9.74 -16.47 -9.74
N LEU A 76 -9.40 -15.42 -8.97
CA LEU A 76 -10.30 -14.31 -8.71
C LEU A 76 -10.60 -13.48 -9.96
N ALA A 77 -9.59 -13.16 -10.76
CA ALA A 77 -9.79 -12.41 -12.01
C ALA A 77 -10.67 -13.18 -13.00
N GLY A 78 -10.47 -14.51 -13.10
CA GLY A 78 -11.34 -15.37 -13.90
C GLY A 78 -12.80 -15.38 -13.41
N ALA A 79 -13.01 -15.46 -12.11
CA ALA A 79 -14.33 -15.45 -11.49
C ALA A 79 -15.04 -14.09 -11.68
N LEU A 80 -14.33 -12.98 -11.50
CA LEU A 80 -14.86 -11.63 -11.77
C LEU A 80 -15.25 -11.46 -13.24
N SER A 81 -14.40 -11.88 -14.16
CA SER A 81 -14.70 -11.83 -15.60
C SER A 81 -15.94 -12.67 -15.96
N ALA A 82 -16.02 -13.88 -15.44
CA ALA A 82 -17.17 -14.77 -15.67
C ALA A 82 -18.49 -14.21 -15.11
N ALA A 83 -18.40 -13.43 -14.02
CA ALA A 83 -19.55 -12.74 -13.41
C ALA A 83 -19.91 -11.40 -14.09
N GLY A 84 -19.15 -10.96 -15.09
CA GLY A 84 -19.38 -9.68 -15.77
C GLY A 84 -18.76 -8.46 -15.05
N PHE A 85 -17.80 -8.68 -14.14
CA PHE A 85 -17.12 -7.65 -13.34
C PHE A 85 -15.63 -7.53 -13.71
N GLY A 86 -15.26 -7.85 -14.94
CA GLY A 86 -13.87 -7.85 -15.41
C GLY A 86 -13.16 -6.48 -15.39
N ASP A 87 -13.89 -5.40 -15.18
CA ASP A 87 -13.33 -4.05 -15.01
C ASP A 87 -12.70 -3.85 -13.63
N ILE A 88 -13.11 -4.62 -12.62
CA ILE A 88 -12.51 -4.57 -11.28
C ILE A 88 -11.12 -5.19 -11.34
N LYS A 89 -10.11 -4.39 -11.00
CA LYS A 89 -8.72 -4.82 -11.07
C LYS A 89 -8.34 -5.67 -9.86
N VAL A 90 -7.63 -6.76 -10.13
CA VAL A 90 -7.08 -7.66 -9.10
C VAL A 90 -5.60 -7.38 -8.94
N SER A 91 -5.18 -7.13 -7.70
CA SER A 91 -3.79 -6.87 -7.33
C SER A 91 -3.38 -7.65 -6.09
N THR A 92 -2.18 -7.41 -5.60
CA THR A 92 -1.68 -7.83 -4.29
C THR A 92 -0.92 -6.69 -3.65
N ALA A 93 -0.91 -6.61 -2.31
CA ALA A 93 -0.19 -5.58 -1.57
C ALA A 93 1.07 -6.17 -0.95
N VAL A 94 2.21 -5.53 -1.23
CA VAL A 94 3.52 -5.93 -0.73
C VAL A 94 4.07 -4.91 0.25
N LYS A 95 4.86 -5.36 1.23
CA LYS A 95 5.68 -4.48 2.07
C LYS A 95 7.11 -4.40 1.55
N MET A 96 7.92 -3.51 2.12
CA MET A 96 9.27 -3.26 1.62
C MET A 96 10.23 -4.45 1.73
N SER A 97 9.96 -5.43 2.61
CA SER A 97 10.74 -6.69 2.69
C SER A 97 10.60 -7.57 1.43
N VAL A 98 9.69 -7.24 0.51
CA VAL A 98 9.62 -7.86 -0.82
C VAL A 98 10.92 -7.65 -1.62
N LEU A 99 11.71 -6.64 -1.25
CA LEU A 99 12.97 -6.30 -1.90
C LEU A 99 14.16 -6.91 -1.16
N ALA A 100 15.03 -7.61 -1.88
CA ALA A 100 16.35 -8.01 -1.38
C ALA A 100 17.32 -6.82 -1.32
N THR A 101 17.15 -5.86 -2.21
CA THR A 101 17.96 -4.63 -2.30
C THR A 101 17.04 -3.47 -2.61
N SER A 102 17.22 -2.35 -1.88
CA SER A 102 16.42 -1.13 -2.06
C SER A 102 17.28 0.16 -2.09
N SER A 103 18.58 0.05 -1.87
CA SER A 103 19.50 1.20 -1.85
C SER A 103 20.77 0.89 -2.63
N PRO A 104 21.17 1.82 -3.56
CA PRO A 104 20.40 2.97 -4.02
C PRO A 104 19.10 2.54 -4.75
N PRO A 105 18.13 3.44 -4.97
CA PRO A 105 16.84 3.08 -5.58
C PRO A 105 16.93 2.31 -6.90
N SER A 106 17.89 2.66 -7.78
CA SER A 106 18.10 1.94 -9.04
C SER A 106 18.60 0.49 -8.88
N SER A 107 19.07 0.13 -7.67
CA SER A 107 19.48 -1.24 -7.33
C SER A 107 18.31 -2.12 -6.90
N GLY A 108 17.11 -1.57 -6.80
CA GLY A 108 15.91 -2.30 -6.39
C GLY A 108 15.78 -3.65 -7.08
N ALA A 109 15.59 -4.71 -6.29
CA ALA A 109 15.44 -6.08 -6.79
C ALA A 109 14.58 -6.89 -5.82
N PHE A 110 13.65 -7.69 -6.35
CA PHE A 110 12.83 -8.57 -5.53
C PHE A 110 13.66 -9.64 -4.82
N ALA A 111 13.27 -9.98 -3.59
CA ALA A 111 13.88 -11.05 -2.83
C ALA A 111 13.55 -12.42 -3.44
N GLU A 112 12.33 -12.57 -3.97
CA GLU A 112 11.84 -13.77 -4.63
C GLU A 112 11.39 -13.46 -6.07
N PRO A 113 12.32 -13.25 -7.01
CA PRO A 113 11.97 -12.90 -8.39
C PRO A 113 11.17 -14.02 -9.11
N SER A 114 11.35 -15.27 -8.71
CA SER A 114 10.56 -16.40 -9.22
C SER A 114 9.07 -16.33 -8.85
N VAL A 115 8.72 -15.62 -7.77
CA VAL A 115 7.35 -15.34 -7.34
C VAL A 115 6.87 -14.03 -7.93
N MET A 116 7.61 -12.95 -7.70
CA MET A 116 7.19 -11.60 -8.07
C MET A 116 7.24 -11.34 -9.58
N GLY A 117 8.16 -11.93 -10.32
CA GLY A 117 8.22 -11.81 -11.78
C GLY A 117 6.91 -12.24 -12.47
N PRO A 118 6.38 -13.45 -12.21
CA PRO A 118 5.05 -13.84 -12.70
C PRO A 118 3.90 -12.94 -12.21
N VAL A 119 3.94 -12.46 -10.97
CA VAL A 119 2.92 -11.53 -10.44
C VAL A 119 2.92 -10.21 -11.21
N VAL A 120 4.07 -9.57 -11.39
CA VAL A 120 4.12 -8.27 -12.11
C VAL A 120 3.77 -8.42 -13.59
N ARG A 121 4.11 -9.56 -14.24
CA ARG A 121 3.63 -9.87 -15.60
C ARG A 121 2.11 -10.01 -15.67
N PHE A 122 1.48 -10.64 -14.68
CA PHE A 122 0.02 -10.72 -14.59
C PHE A 122 -0.60 -9.30 -14.45
N LEU A 123 -0.01 -8.45 -13.60
CA LEU A 123 -0.46 -7.06 -13.43
C LEU A 123 -0.31 -6.26 -14.73
N ALA A 124 0.82 -6.38 -15.42
CA ALA A 124 1.02 -5.76 -16.72
C ALA A 124 -0.04 -6.19 -17.74
N GLY A 125 -0.30 -7.49 -17.84
CA GLY A 125 -1.29 -8.05 -18.77
C GLY A 125 -2.73 -7.64 -18.46
N SER A 126 -3.07 -7.39 -17.20
CA SER A 126 -4.42 -6.97 -16.78
C SER A 126 -4.59 -5.46 -16.67
N GLY A 127 -3.51 -4.68 -16.79
CA GLY A 127 -3.51 -3.24 -16.54
C GLY A 127 -3.83 -2.88 -15.08
N ALA A 128 -3.50 -3.76 -14.15
CA ALA A 128 -3.65 -3.52 -12.72
C ALA A 128 -2.34 -2.96 -12.13
N PRO A 129 -2.39 -2.12 -11.08
CA PRO A 129 -1.20 -1.67 -10.37
C PRO A 129 -0.64 -2.75 -9.46
N LEU A 130 0.64 -2.63 -9.06
CA LEU A 130 1.15 -3.26 -7.85
C LEU A 130 0.82 -2.37 -6.65
N LEU A 131 0.20 -2.91 -5.62
CA LEU A 131 -0.02 -2.20 -4.37
C LEU A 131 1.20 -2.36 -3.47
N ALA A 132 1.67 -1.26 -2.88
CA ALA A 132 2.83 -1.25 -2.00
C ALA A 132 2.55 -0.50 -0.70
N ASN A 133 2.84 -1.14 0.43
CA ASN A 133 2.81 -0.52 1.75
C ASN A 133 4.19 0.08 2.01
N VAL A 134 4.28 1.42 2.02
CA VAL A 134 5.54 2.15 2.06
C VAL A 134 5.59 2.99 3.32
N TYR A 135 6.44 2.59 4.27
CA TYR A 135 6.55 3.24 5.57
C TYR A 135 7.99 3.72 5.84
N PRO A 136 8.33 4.97 5.53
CA PRO A 136 9.59 5.57 5.95
C PRO A 136 9.83 5.50 7.46
N TYR A 137 8.76 5.47 8.27
CA TYR A 137 8.84 5.30 9.70
C TYR A 137 9.60 4.05 10.11
N PHE A 138 9.24 2.89 9.57
CA PHE A 138 9.89 1.64 9.95
C PHE A 138 11.35 1.61 9.52
N ALA A 139 11.67 2.11 8.32
CA ALA A 139 13.06 2.23 7.88
C ALA A 139 13.88 3.16 8.80
N TYR A 140 13.33 4.31 9.21
CA TYR A 140 13.96 5.23 10.16
C TYR A 140 14.17 4.59 11.54
N ARG A 141 13.12 3.94 12.08
CA ARG A 141 13.15 3.26 13.38
C ARG A 141 14.20 2.15 13.40
N ASP A 142 14.16 1.28 12.40
CA ASP A 142 15.01 0.08 12.33
C ASP A 142 16.47 0.42 12.03
N ALA A 143 16.72 1.56 11.41
CA ALA A 143 18.07 2.14 11.26
C ALA A 143 18.57 2.80 12.56
N GLY A 144 17.82 2.77 13.67
CA GLY A 144 18.21 3.36 14.94
C GLY A 144 18.47 4.87 14.88
N GLY A 145 17.81 5.59 13.98
CA GLY A 145 17.98 7.02 13.77
C GLY A 145 19.21 7.41 12.95
N SER A 146 19.88 6.46 12.31
CA SER A 146 20.98 6.76 11.38
C SER A 146 20.52 7.35 10.05
N ILE A 147 19.26 7.15 9.69
CA ILE A 147 18.61 7.89 8.61
C ILE A 147 18.17 9.25 9.17
N ASP A 148 18.39 10.31 8.40
CA ASP A 148 17.98 11.66 8.81
C ASP A 148 16.46 11.77 8.94
N LEU A 149 15.98 12.34 10.06
CA LEU A 149 14.55 12.45 10.34
C LEU A 149 13.86 13.38 9.34
N GLY A 150 14.46 14.51 8.99
CA GLY A 150 13.92 15.44 8.00
C GLY A 150 13.76 14.78 6.63
N PHE A 151 14.75 13.97 6.21
CA PHE A 151 14.67 13.17 4.99
C PHE A 151 13.52 12.16 5.04
N SER A 152 13.20 11.62 6.22
CA SER A 152 12.08 10.69 6.41
C SER A 152 10.71 11.38 6.48
N LEU A 153 10.66 12.67 6.87
CA LEU A 153 9.44 13.47 7.06
C LEU A 153 9.12 14.40 5.87
N PHE A 154 9.83 14.30 4.75
CA PHE A 154 9.76 15.25 3.61
C PHE A 154 10.11 16.70 4.00
N GLU A 155 10.90 16.90 5.02
CA GLU A 155 11.37 18.21 5.43
C GLU A 155 12.70 18.56 4.74
N GLN A 156 13.08 19.83 4.82
CA GLN A 156 14.40 20.26 4.33
C GLN A 156 15.49 19.53 5.13
N SER A 157 16.29 18.74 4.44
CA SER A 157 17.38 17.96 4.99
C SER A 157 18.67 18.24 4.22
N SER A 158 19.80 18.10 4.90
CA SER A 158 21.10 18.05 4.23
C SER A 158 21.34 16.71 3.52
N THR A 159 20.51 15.70 3.82
CA THR A 159 20.59 14.40 3.20
C THR A 159 19.94 14.41 1.82
N THR A 160 20.70 14.02 0.82
CA THR A 160 20.20 13.75 -0.54
C THR A 160 20.86 12.48 -1.05
N VAL A 161 20.08 11.69 -1.81
CA VAL A 161 20.62 10.51 -2.49
C VAL A 161 20.67 10.80 -3.98
N ASN A 162 21.88 10.75 -4.56
CA ASN A 162 22.07 10.87 -6.00
C ASN A 162 22.24 9.47 -6.59
N ASP A 163 21.37 9.10 -7.52
CA ASP A 163 21.34 7.77 -8.11
C ASP A 163 20.96 7.84 -9.59
N ASN A 164 21.91 7.48 -10.46
CA ASN A 164 21.72 7.45 -11.91
C ASN A 164 21.09 8.75 -12.49
N GLY A 165 21.56 9.90 -12.01
CA GLY A 165 21.09 11.22 -12.46
C GLY A 165 19.76 11.68 -11.84
N ARG A 166 19.18 10.91 -10.94
CA ARG A 166 18.03 11.29 -10.11
C ARG A 166 18.52 11.76 -8.74
N VAL A 167 17.79 12.72 -8.18
CA VAL A 167 18.09 13.26 -6.83
C VAL A 167 16.87 12.98 -5.96
N TYR A 168 17.08 12.24 -4.89
CA TYR A 168 16.05 11.96 -3.89
C TYR A 168 16.27 12.85 -2.68
N THR A 169 15.26 13.63 -2.35
CA THR A 169 15.24 14.56 -1.21
C THR A 169 14.37 14.07 -0.06
N ASN A 170 13.76 12.90 -0.22
CA ASN A 170 12.99 12.24 0.81
C ASN A 170 13.08 10.71 0.68
N LEU A 171 12.86 10.02 1.79
CA LEU A 171 12.98 8.56 1.88
C LEU A 171 11.82 7.83 1.17
N PHE A 172 10.62 8.40 1.18
CA PHE A 172 9.45 7.80 0.54
C PHE A 172 9.67 7.59 -0.96
N ASP A 173 10.12 8.61 -1.68
CA ASP A 173 10.42 8.50 -3.11
C ASP A 173 11.49 7.45 -3.39
N ALA A 174 12.55 7.43 -2.56
CA ALA A 174 13.61 6.43 -2.70
C ALA A 174 13.08 5.00 -2.53
N MET A 175 12.16 4.78 -1.58
CA MET A 175 11.53 3.48 -1.34
C MET A 175 10.60 3.08 -2.49
N VAL A 176 9.74 3.98 -2.96
CA VAL A 176 8.83 3.72 -4.09
C VAL A 176 9.61 3.41 -5.36
N ASP A 177 10.64 4.19 -5.66
CA ASP A 177 11.45 3.99 -6.87
C ASP A 177 12.30 2.72 -6.82
N ALA A 178 12.64 2.22 -5.63
CA ALA A 178 13.26 0.91 -5.48
C ALA A 178 12.29 -0.23 -5.92
N VAL A 179 10.99 -0.11 -5.63
CA VAL A 179 9.97 -1.07 -6.09
C VAL A 179 9.81 -0.97 -7.62
N TYR A 180 9.73 0.22 -8.19
CA TYR A 180 9.72 0.41 -9.65
C TYR A 180 10.95 -0.23 -10.31
N SER A 181 12.13 -0.06 -9.71
CA SER A 181 13.37 -0.64 -10.25
C SER A 181 13.36 -2.17 -10.18
N ALA A 182 12.76 -2.75 -9.14
CA ALA A 182 12.58 -4.19 -9.04
C ALA A 182 11.65 -4.74 -10.13
N MET A 183 10.51 -4.06 -10.40
CA MET A 183 9.61 -4.44 -11.50
C MET A 183 10.27 -4.31 -12.87
N GLU A 184 11.04 -3.25 -13.08
CA GLU A 184 11.81 -3.03 -14.33
C GLU A 184 12.81 -4.17 -14.59
N ARG A 185 13.46 -4.71 -13.55
CA ARG A 185 14.35 -5.88 -13.65
C ARG A 185 13.64 -7.15 -14.11
N GLU A 186 12.33 -7.27 -13.79
CA GLU A 186 11.50 -8.38 -14.29
C GLU A 186 10.94 -8.13 -15.70
N GLY A 187 11.30 -7.01 -16.32
CA GLY A 187 10.85 -6.64 -17.66
C GLY A 187 9.56 -5.81 -17.72
N GLU A 188 9.03 -5.42 -16.57
CA GLU A 188 7.69 -4.80 -16.46
C GLU A 188 7.79 -3.34 -15.95
N SER A 189 8.38 -2.47 -16.75
CA SER A 189 8.53 -1.04 -16.41
C SER A 189 7.23 -0.23 -16.47
N GLY A 190 6.18 -0.78 -17.08
CA GLY A 190 4.90 -0.10 -17.31
C GLY A 190 3.84 -0.36 -16.23
N VAL A 191 4.10 -1.21 -15.24
CA VAL A 191 3.15 -1.47 -14.15
C VAL A 191 3.15 -0.29 -13.18
N PRO A 192 2.00 0.38 -12.97
CA PRO A 192 1.93 1.47 -12.00
C PRO A 192 1.99 0.93 -10.56
N ILE A 193 2.47 1.76 -9.65
CA ILE A 193 2.37 1.51 -8.20
C ILE A 193 1.20 2.34 -7.65
N VAL A 194 0.43 1.72 -6.76
CA VAL A 194 -0.46 2.40 -5.81
C VAL A 194 0.15 2.22 -4.43
N VAL A 195 0.43 3.31 -3.74
CA VAL A 195 0.83 3.23 -2.33
C VAL A 195 -0.41 2.98 -1.49
N SER A 196 -0.64 1.72 -1.19
CA SER A 196 -1.86 1.26 -0.53
C SER A 196 -1.88 1.50 0.97
N GLU A 197 -0.71 1.76 1.54
CA GLU A 197 -0.54 2.23 2.92
C GLU A 197 0.73 3.07 3.04
N SER A 198 0.62 4.18 3.75
CA SER A 198 1.74 4.97 4.26
C SER A 198 1.28 5.79 5.46
N GLY A 199 2.15 5.97 6.45
CA GLY A 199 1.82 6.70 7.66
C GLY A 199 2.97 6.80 8.63
N TRP A 200 2.70 7.49 9.76
CA TRP A 200 3.66 7.69 10.84
C TRP A 200 2.92 7.65 12.19
N PRO A 201 3.41 6.93 13.20
CA PRO A 201 2.71 6.82 14.49
C PRO A 201 2.85 8.09 15.32
N SER A 202 1.75 8.46 15.97
CA SER A 202 1.67 9.64 16.83
C SER A 202 2.12 9.40 18.27
N ASP A 203 2.25 8.13 18.68
CA ASP A 203 2.60 7.70 20.05
C ASP A 203 3.14 6.27 20.05
N GLY A 204 3.21 5.64 21.21
CA GLY A 204 3.63 4.25 21.41
C GLY A 204 5.10 4.09 21.80
N GLY A 205 5.83 5.19 22.09
CA GLY A 205 7.19 5.17 22.62
C GLY A 205 8.28 4.73 21.65
N GLY A 206 7.94 4.50 20.39
CA GLY A 206 8.92 4.16 19.35
C GLY A 206 9.79 5.34 18.96
N LEU A 207 11.00 5.08 18.47
CA LEU A 207 11.90 6.11 17.98
C LEU A 207 11.23 6.95 16.90
N GLY A 208 11.14 8.27 17.10
CA GLY A 208 10.49 9.20 16.18
C GLY A 208 8.96 9.21 16.23
N ALA A 209 8.30 8.33 17.00
CA ALA A 209 6.85 8.36 17.19
C ALA A 209 6.46 9.57 18.04
N SER A 210 5.71 10.49 17.46
CA SER A 210 5.16 11.67 18.14
C SER A 210 4.05 12.30 17.29
N VAL A 211 3.16 13.04 17.96
CA VAL A 211 2.07 13.78 17.30
C VAL A 211 2.61 14.74 16.24
N ASP A 212 3.69 15.47 16.54
CA ASP A 212 4.28 16.44 15.62
C ASP A 212 4.86 15.76 14.38
N ASN A 213 5.61 14.67 14.54
CA ASN A 213 6.17 13.93 13.41
C ASN A 213 5.08 13.27 12.57
N ALA A 214 4.05 12.69 13.19
CA ALA A 214 2.93 12.09 12.49
C ALA A 214 2.16 13.12 11.65
N ARG A 215 1.89 14.28 12.23
CA ARG A 215 1.28 15.41 11.53
C ARG A 215 2.16 15.87 10.36
N THR A 216 3.45 16.10 10.62
CA THR A 216 4.41 16.56 9.61
C THR A 216 4.50 15.58 8.45
N TYR A 217 4.70 14.29 8.75
CA TYR A 217 4.77 13.25 7.72
C TYR A 217 3.51 13.20 6.85
N ASN A 218 2.34 13.04 7.49
CA ASN A 218 1.09 12.86 6.74
C ASN A 218 0.70 14.11 5.94
N GLN A 219 0.91 15.32 6.50
CA GLN A 219 0.64 16.54 5.74
C GLN A 219 1.60 16.70 4.55
N ASN A 220 2.88 16.41 4.75
CA ASN A 220 3.87 16.50 3.68
C ASN A 220 3.63 15.43 2.61
N LEU A 221 3.24 14.21 2.99
CA LEU A 221 2.83 13.16 2.06
C LEU A 221 1.67 13.63 1.17
N ILE A 222 0.60 14.18 1.76
CA ILE A 222 -0.55 14.71 1.01
C ILE A 222 -0.11 15.76 0.00
N ASN A 223 0.75 16.70 0.40
CA ASN A 223 1.23 17.77 -0.46
C ASN A 223 2.16 17.25 -1.57
N HIS A 224 2.84 16.13 -1.35
CA HIS A 224 3.89 15.59 -2.22
C HIS A 224 3.36 14.68 -3.33
N VAL A 225 2.39 13.82 -3.04
CA VAL A 225 2.00 12.70 -3.93
C VAL A 225 1.45 13.11 -5.28
N SER A 226 1.03 14.37 -5.44
CA SER A 226 0.63 14.92 -6.73
C SER A 226 1.79 15.07 -7.72
N ASN A 227 3.03 15.10 -7.23
CA ASN A 227 4.23 15.28 -8.04
C ASN A 227 4.83 13.96 -8.53
N GLY A 228 4.51 12.84 -7.85
CA GLY A 228 5.13 11.54 -8.05
C GLY A 228 6.55 11.47 -7.53
N THR A 229 7.34 10.59 -8.11
CA THR A 229 8.73 10.33 -7.70
C THR A 229 9.73 10.76 -8.78
N PRO A 230 11.03 10.85 -8.46
CA PRO A 230 12.07 11.16 -9.48
C PRO A 230 12.12 10.17 -10.66
N LYS A 231 11.70 8.92 -10.46
CA LYS A 231 11.62 7.92 -11.53
C LYS A 231 10.30 7.98 -12.30
N MET A 232 9.20 8.24 -11.60
CA MET A 232 7.84 8.26 -12.13
C MET A 232 7.14 9.58 -11.76
N PRO A 233 7.40 10.67 -12.50
CA PRO A 233 6.72 11.95 -12.29
C PRO A 233 5.22 11.87 -12.60
N GLY A 234 4.42 12.61 -11.86
CA GLY A 234 2.97 12.67 -11.99
C GLY A 234 2.26 12.13 -10.76
N PRO A 235 0.92 12.23 -10.68
CA PRO A 235 0.19 11.85 -9.48
C PRO A 235 0.39 10.39 -9.11
N LEU A 236 0.74 10.14 -7.85
CA LEU A 236 0.89 8.83 -7.25
C LEU A 236 -0.30 8.54 -6.34
N GLU A 237 -1.17 7.60 -6.75
CA GLU A 237 -2.31 7.20 -5.92
C GLU A 237 -1.82 6.64 -4.60
N THR A 238 -2.24 7.27 -3.49
CA THR A 238 -1.70 6.97 -2.16
C THR A 238 -2.80 6.97 -1.10
N TYR A 239 -2.74 5.99 -0.19
CA TYR A 239 -3.66 5.82 0.92
C TYR A 239 -2.93 6.00 2.24
N ILE A 240 -3.43 6.90 3.09
CA ILE A 240 -2.87 7.10 4.43
C ILE A 240 -3.38 5.99 5.35
N PHE A 241 -2.47 5.35 6.04
CA PHE A 241 -2.74 4.44 7.14
C PHE A 241 -2.50 5.18 8.46
N ALA A 242 -3.53 5.39 9.30
CA ALA A 242 -4.87 4.87 9.16
C ALA A 242 -5.90 5.95 9.49
N MET A 243 -7.20 5.68 9.19
CA MET A 243 -8.27 6.61 9.58
C MET A 243 -8.38 6.72 11.10
N PHE A 244 -8.32 5.60 11.81
CA PHE A 244 -8.49 5.55 13.27
C PHE A 244 -7.32 4.87 13.98
N ASN A 245 -7.04 5.32 15.22
CA ASN A 245 -6.21 4.57 16.14
C ASN A 245 -6.85 3.22 16.47
N GLU A 246 -6.04 2.16 16.47
CA GLU A 246 -6.47 0.76 16.63
C GLU A 246 -6.08 0.23 18.01
N ASN A 247 -6.72 0.70 19.09
CA ASN A 247 -6.35 0.39 20.48
C ASN A 247 -6.29 -1.12 20.83
N GLY A 248 -6.99 -1.95 20.06
CA GLY A 248 -7.00 -3.40 20.22
C GLY A 248 -6.00 -4.16 19.33
N LYS A 249 -5.21 -3.47 18.50
CA LYS A 249 -4.26 -4.13 17.59
C LYS A 249 -3.15 -4.82 18.40
N PRO A 250 -2.83 -6.10 18.11
CA PRO A 250 -1.71 -6.77 18.75
C PRO A 250 -0.37 -6.26 18.16
N GLY A 251 0.72 -6.54 18.89
CA GLY A 251 2.07 -6.17 18.45
C GLY A 251 2.61 -4.93 19.15
N ASP A 252 3.51 -4.20 18.48
CA ASP A 252 4.15 -3.02 19.04
C ASP A 252 3.14 -1.92 19.36
N GLU A 253 3.39 -1.19 20.46
CA GLU A 253 2.47 -0.13 20.88
C GLU A 253 2.30 0.97 19.81
N THR A 254 3.34 1.26 19.05
CA THR A 254 3.28 2.21 17.91
C THR A 254 2.24 1.84 16.87
N GLU A 255 1.98 0.53 16.67
CA GLU A 255 0.98 0.04 15.70
C GLU A 255 -0.46 0.48 16.01
N LYS A 256 -0.72 0.88 17.23
CA LYS A 256 -2.03 1.37 17.68
C LYS A 256 -2.26 2.85 17.40
N HIS A 257 -1.22 3.59 17.01
CA HIS A 257 -1.20 5.05 16.99
C HIS A 257 -0.97 5.67 15.59
N PHE A 258 -1.33 4.97 14.53
CA PHE A 258 -1.26 5.49 13.16
C PHE A 258 -2.49 6.30 12.72
N GLY A 259 -3.54 6.34 13.54
CA GLY A 259 -4.81 6.96 13.21
C GLY A 259 -4.73 8.49 13.06
N LEU A 260 -5.45 9.01 12.05
CA LEU A 260 -5.74 10.45 11.96
C LEU A 260 -6.76 10.87 13.04
N PHE A 261 -7.60 9.94 13.46
CA PHE A 261 -8.65 10.14 14.45
C PHE A 261 -8.57 9.10 15.57
N ASN A 262 -9.02 9.48 16.76
CA ASN A 262 -9.21 8.56 17.85
C ASN A 262 -10.35 7.58 17.56
N GLY A 263 -10.14 6.30 17.81
CA GLY A 263 -11.11 5.25 17.50
C GLY A 263 -12.42 5.35 18.30
N GLN A 264 -12.37 5.90 19.51
CA GLN A 264 -13.52 5.96 20.43
C GLN A 264 -14.46 7.14 20.14
N ASP A 265 -13.94 8.36 20.17
CA ASP A 265 -14.72 9.60 20.11
C ASP A 265 -14.65 10.30 18.73
N LYS A 266 -13.86 9.75 17.81
CA LYS A 266 -13.65 10.29 16.45
C LYS A 266 -13.00 11.68 16.43
N SER A 267 -12.47 12.16 17.55
CA SER A 267 -11.72 13.41 17.59
C SER A 267 -10.43 13.28 16.77
N PRO A 268 -9.99 14.34 16.07
CA PRO A 268 -8.72 14.30 15.37
C PRO A 268 -7.55 14.17 16.37
N VAL A 269 -6.57 13.32 16.03
CA VAL A 269 -5.32 13.22 16.80
C VAL A 269 -4.46 14.46 16.58
N TYR A 270 -4.51 14.99 15.36
CA TYR A 270 -3.89 16.26 14.95
C TYR A 270 -4.65 16.86 13.76
N PRO A 271 -4.54 18.17 13.54
CA PRO A 271 -5.14 18.80 12.35
C PRO A 271 -4.40 18.38 11.09
N ILE A 272 -5.16 18.07 10.04
CA ILE A 272 -4.66 17.71 8.71
C ILE A 272 -5.57 18.29 7.64
N SER A 273 -5.02 18.66 6.47
CA SER A 273 -5.76 19.17 5.32
C SER A 273 -5.47 18.33 4.08
N PHE A 274 -6.51 18.04 3.32
CA PHE A 274 -6.44 17.39 2.01
C PHE A 274 -6.61 18.37 0.84
N SER A 275 -6.59 19.65 1.13
CA SER A 275 -6.74 20.77 0.15
C SER A 275 -5.44 21.50 -0.05
#